data_aa5606a60d86fa2b87c80e2b62a9407f
#
_entry.id   aa5606a60d86fa2b87c80e2b62a9407f
#
_cell.length_a   1.000
_cell.length_b   1.000
_cell.length_c   1.000
_cell.angle_alpha   90.00
_cell.angle_beta   90.00
_cell.angle_gamma   90.00
#
_symmetry.space_group_name_H-M   'P 1'
#
loop_
_entity.id
_entity.type
_entity.pdbx_description
1 polymer ?
#
loop_
_entity_poly.entity_id
_entity_poly.type
_entity_poly.pdbx_seq_one_letter_code
_entity_poly.pdbx_strand_id
1 'polypeptide(L)'
;MRVGVTGSSGFIGTALVEALRQRGDEVVRFVRPGSTTGDARVVRWDPSRGQIDESDLRAVGGFDAVVNLAGAGVGDHRWTEQRKKIVLDSRVDTTRLLVEALGTLPNGTSYLASGSAIGIYGAHRGEPVDEGATLGSDFLADVCKAWEAAAQPLASKGAKVSHLRTGIVMSAGGGVLKRQLPLFRYGLGGKLSNGQQVMSAISLVDEVRAILWSIDHQIEGPINLAALDVTNAEFTSALARALRRPALAPVPAFALRLVLGTELTAGAVLASQNVVARVLRESGFTFSQSDLRSIIESALSRA
;
A
#
# COMPACT_ATOMS: atom_id res chain seq x y z
N MET A 1 7.75 -17.62 -12.58
CA MET A 1 8.60 -17.26 -11.41
C MET A 1 7.97 -17.85 -10.16
N ARG A 2 8.77 -18.06 -9.09
CA ARG A 2 8.23 -18.36 -7.76
C ARG A 2 8.18 -17.09 -6.94
N VAL A 3 6.97 -16.66 -6.58
CA VAL A 3 6.74 -15.37 -5.93
C VAL A 3 6.11 -15.58 -4.54
N GLY A 4 6.82 -15.12 -3.51
CA GLY A 4 6.31 -15.06 -2.14
C GLY A 4 5.44 -13.82 -1.92
N VAL A 5 4.29 -13.95 -1.24
CA VAL A 5 3.43 -12.80 -0.95
C VAL A 5 3.00 -12.80 0.51
N THR A 6 3.44 -11.78 1.28
CA THR A 6 2.89 -11.47 2.60
C THR A 6 1.71 -10.52 2.47
N GLY A 7 0.83 -10.44 3.48
CA GLY A 7 -0.37 -9.61 3.36
C GLY A 7 -1.32 -10.05 2.24
N SER A 8 -1.19 -11.28 1.77
CA SER A 8 -1.89 -11.89 0.63
C SER A 8 -3.41 -11.97 0.78
N SER A 9 -3.97 -11.76 1.98
CA SER A 9 -5.41 -11.66 2.25
C SER A 9 -5.92 -10.21 2.29
N GLY A 10 -5.04 -9.22 2.19
CA GLY A 10 -5.41 -7.81 2.05
C GLY A 10 -5.95 -7.49 0.66
N PHE A 11 -6.58 -6.31 0.47
CA PHE A 11 -7.20 -5.99 -0.82
C PHE A 11 -6.20 -5.87 -1.99
N ILE A 12 -5.00 -5.31 -1.76
CA ILE A 12 -3.91 -5.30 -2.76
C ILE A 12 -3.35 -6.72 -2.93
N GLY A 13 -3.05 -7.40 -1.82
CA GLY A 13 -2.45 -8.73 -1.85
C GLY A 13 -3.33 -9.78 -2.54
N THR A 14 -4.64 -9.74 -2.35
CA THR A 14 -5.59 -10.64 -3.04
C THR A 14 -5.56 -10.40 -4.56
N ALA A 15 -5.60 -9.15 -5.00
CA ALA A 15 -5.53 -8.80 -6.42
C ALA A 15 -4.17 -9.17 -7.04
N LEU A 16 -3.08 -8.98 -6.29
CA LEU A 16 -1.75 -9.38 -6.72
C LEU A 16 -1.61 -10.90 -6.88
N VAL A 17 -2.09 -11.68 -5.89
CA VAL A 17 -2.09 -13.15 -5.96
C VAL A 17 -2.87 -13.65 -7.17
N GLU A 18 -4.02 -13.06 -7.44
CA GLU A 18 -4.82 -13.39 -8.62
C GLU A 18 -4.05 -13.09 -9.93
N ALA A 19 -3.45 -11.91 -10.04
CA ALA A 19 -2.71 -11.51 -11.22
C ALA A 19 -1.45 -12.39 -11.46
N LEU A 20 -0.72 -12.75 -10.40
CA LEU A 20 0.41 -13.67 -10.48
C LEU A 20 -0.02 -15.05 -10.99
N ARG A 21 -1.12 -15.58 -10.48
CA ARG A 21 -1.67 -16.87 -10.94
C ARG A 21 -2.12 -16.84 -12.39
N GLN A 22 -2.80 -15.76 -12.81
CA GLN A 22 -3.20 -15.56 -14.20
C GLN A 22 -1.99 -15.48 -15.14
N ARG A 23 -0.87 -14.98 -14.65
CA ARG A 23 0.41 -14.92 -15.38
C ARG A 23 1.13 -16.29 -15.42
N GLY A 24 0.70 -17.27 -14.65
CA GLY A 24 1.32 -18.59 -14.56
C GLY A 24 2.47 -18.69 -13.56
N ASP A 25 2.59 -17.76 -12.64
CA ASP A 25 3.59 -17.80 -11.58
C ASP A 25 3.23 -18.81 -10.48
N GLU A 26 4.24 -19.42 -9.86
CA GLU A 26 4.08 -20.19 -8.63
C GLU A 26 3.96 -19.22 -7.45
N VAL A 27 2.78 -19.10 -6.85
CA VAL A 27 2.54 -18.21 -5.73
C VAL A 27 2.67 -18.96 -4.40
N VAL A 28 3.55 -18.47 -3.53
CA VAL A 28 3.70 -18.95 -2.15
C VAL A 28 3.18 -17.87 -1.20
N ARG A 29 2.09 -18.15 -0.49
CA ARG A 29 1.50 -17.19 0.44
C ARG A 29 2.05 -17.36 1.85
N PHE A 30 2.45 -16.27 2.48
CA PHE A 30 2.73 -16.23 3.91
C PHE A 30 1.41 -16.04 4.66
N VAL A 31 1.02 -17.02 5.48
CA VAL A 31 -0.29 -17.07 6.12
C VAL A 31 -0.16 -17.25 7.63
N ARG A 32 -1.12 -16.71 8.39
CA ARG A 32 -1.17 -16.94 9.84
C ARG A 32 -1.55 -18.39 10.15
N PRO A 33 -1.10 -18.94 11.30
CA PRO A 33 -1.54 -20.25 11.76
C PRO A 33 -3.08 -20.33 11.81
N GLY A 34 -3.63 -21.45 11.38
CA GLY A 34 -5.09 -21.66 11.32
C GLY A 34 -5.80 -21.04 10.11
N SER A 35 -5.08 -20.34 9.24
CA SER A 35 -5.69 -19.88 7.98
C SER A 35 -5.94 -21.07 7.04
N THR A 36 -7.17 -21.19 6.55
CA THR A 36 -7.53 -22.15 5.51
C THR A 36 -7.29 -21.50 4.14
N THR A 37 -6.42 -22.09 3.35
CA THR A 37 -6.18 -21.67 1.95
C THR A 37 -6.22 -22.91 1.08
N GLY A 38 -6.73 -22.79 -0.15
CA GLY A 38 -6.65 -23.86 -1.15
C GLY A 38 -5.29 -23.96 -1.85
N ASP A 39 -4.26 -23.28 -1.33
CA ASP A 39 -2.95 -23.22 -1.96
C ASP A 39 -2.14 -24.49 -1.70
N ALA A 40 -1.47 -24.98 -2.75
CA ALA A 40 -0.60 -26.14 -2.65
C ALA A 40 0.65 -25.88 -1.80
N ARG A 41 1.12 -24.62 -1.73
CA ARG A 41 2.26 -24.21 -0.92
C ARG A 41 1.98 -22.92 -0.17
N VAL A 42 2.24 -22.94 1.12
CA VAL A 42 2.16 -21.78 2.03
C VAL A 42 3.36 -21.80 2.97
N VAL A 43 3.72 -20.64 3.49
CA VAL A 43 4.62 -20.50 4.63
C VAL A 43 3.80 -19.99 5.81
N ARG A 44 3.70 -20.76 6.87
CA ARG A 44 3.01 -20.37 8.08
C ARG A 44 3.90 -19.48 8.92
N TRP A 45 3.37 -18.37 9.36
CA TRP A 45 4.11 -17.43 10.21
C TRP A 45 3.20 -16.64 11.16
N ASP A 46 3.73 -16.26 12.28
CA ASP A 46 3.10 -15.37 13.25
C ASP A 46 4.05 -14.23 13.62
N PRO A 47 4.02 -13.11 12.87
CA PRO A 47 4.89 -11.97 13.15
C PRO A 47 4.69 -11.38 14.55
N SER A 48 3.50 -11.51 15.14
CA SER A 48 3.24 -11.01 16.50
C SER A 48 3.99 -11.77 17.58
N ARG A 49 4.45 -12.98 17.25
CA ARG A 49 5.28 -13.85 18.12
C ARG A 49 6.71 -13.99 17.62
N GLY A 50 7.07 -13.32 16.53
CA GLY A 50 8.36 -13.48 15.87
C GLY A 50 8.60 -14.91 15.36
N GLN A 51 7.56 -15.61 14.91
CA GLN A 51 7.63 -17.02 14.52
C GLN A 51 7.36 -17.22 13.04
N ILE A 52 8.13 -18.10 12.41
CA ILE A 52 7.92 -18.58 11.05
C ILE A 52 8.17 -20.09 11.03
N ASP A 53 7.37 -20.82 10.27
CA ASP A 53 7.55 -22.25 10.12
C ASP A 53 8.76 -22.53 9.19
N GLU A 54 9.87 -22.94 9.81
CA GLU A 54 11.09 -23.21 9.08
C GLU A 54 10.98 -24.43 8.15
N SER A 55 10.09 -25.38 8.44
CA SER A 55 9.88 -26.53 7.58
C SER A 55 9.16 -26.16 6.30
N ASP A 56 8.12 -25.32 6.40
CA ASP A 56 7.43 -24.73 5.24
C ASP A 56 8.43 -23.91 4.40
N LEU A 57 9.22 -23.06 5.06
CA LEU A 57 10.21 -22.20 4.39
C LEU A 57 11.29 -22.99 3.66
N ARG A 58 11.84 -24.03 4.31
CA ARG A 58 12.84 -24.94 3.69
C ARG A 58 12.27 -25.71 2.52
N ALA A 59 11.00 -26.13 2.58
CA ALA A 59 10.33 -26.82 1.48
C ALA A 59 10.16 -25.95 0.23
N VAL A 60 10.13 -24.64 0.38
CA VAL A 60 10.13 -23.68 -0.75
C VAL A 60 11.53 -23.58 -1.37
N GLY A 61 12.59 -23.54 -0.57
CA GLY A 61 13.99 -23.55 -0.99
C GLY A 61 14.53 -22.20 -1.48
N GLY A 62 13.71 -21.31 -2.06
CA GLY A 62 14.10 -19.98 -2.53
C GLY A 62 12.98 -19.29 -3.31
N PHE A 63 13.16 -17.99 -3.58
CA PHE A 63 12.20 -17.16 -4.31
C PHE A 63 12.89 -16.37 -5.43
N ASP A 64 12.25 -16.27 -6.58
CA ASP A 64 12.61 -15.29 -7.60
C ASP A 64 12.27 -13.87 -7.12
N ALA A 65 11.10 -13.71 -6.48
CA ALA A 65 10.69 -12.46 -5.87
C ALA A 65 9.84 -12.70 -4.61
N VAL A 66 9.89 -11.74 -3.69
CA VAL A 66 8.97 -11.67 -2.55
C VAL A 66 8.34 -10.28 -2.51
N VAL A 67 7.00 -10.22 -2.34
CA VAL A 67 6.25 -8.98 -2.16
C VAL A 67 5.75 -8.91 -0.72
N ASN A 68 6.22 -7.92 0.03
CA ASN A 68 5.87 -7.71 1.43
C ASN A 68 4.82 -6.60 1.57
N LEU A 69 3.55 -6.99 1.72
CA LEU A 69 2.40 -6.08 1.92
C LEU A 69 1.79 -6.20 3.32
N ALA A 70 2.46 -6.90 4.24
CA ALA A 70 1.93 -7.10 5.58
C ALA A 70 2.04 -5.83 6.43
N GLY A 71 0.95 -5.49 7.11
CA GLY A 71 0.90 -4.34 8.00
C GLY A 71 -0.53 -4.04 8.47
N ALA A 72 -0.67 -3.49 9.67
CA ALA A 72 -1.96 -3.06 10.19
C ALA A 72 -2.46 -1.81 9.45
N GLY A 73 -3.76 -1.71 9.20
CA GLY A 73 -4.34 -0.55 8.53
C GLY A 73 -4.15 0.75 9.33
N VAL A 74 -3.59 1.78 8.71
CA VAL A 74 -3.28 3.06 9.37
C VAL A 74 -4.53 3.78 9.86
N GLY A 75 -5.61 3.73 9.10
CA GLY A 75 -6.86 4.43 9.39
C GLY A 75 -7.92 3.59 10.10
N ASP A 76 -7.63 2.37 10.57
CA ASP A 76 -8.66 1.49 11.16
C ASP A 76 -9.18 1.98 12.51
N HIS A 77 -8.35 2.69 13.27
CA HIS A 77 -8.67 3.23 14.59
C HIS A 77 -8.05 4.61 14.78
N ARG A 78 -8.52 5.35 15.77
CA ARG A 78 -7.87 6.59 16.22
C ARG A 78 -6.42 6.34 16.61
N TRP A 79 -5.55 7.29 16.38
CA TRP A 79 -4.15 7.19 16.78
C TRP A 79 -4.00 7.52 18.28
N THR A 80 -4.01 6.48 19.08
CA THR A 80 -3.47 6.48 20.45
C THR A 80 -2.01 6.04 20.39
N GLU A 81 -1.23 6.28 21.43
CA GLU A 81 0.16 5.81 21.48
C GLU A 81 0.26 4.30 21.25
N GLN A 82 -0.65 3.52 21.84
CA GLN A 82 -0.72 2.08 21.62
C GLN A 82 -1.03 1.76 20.13
N ARG A 83 -1.94 2.50 19.49
CA ARG A 83 -2.26 2.28 18.08
C ARG A 83 -1.11 2.67 17.17
N LYS A 84 -0.42 3.78 17.44
CA LYS A 84 0.79 4.19 16.72
C LYS A 84 1.87 3.12 16.81
N LYS A 85 2.08 2.56 18.01
CA LYS A 85 3.00 1.42 18.20
C LYS A 85 2.60 0.22 17.35
N ILE A 86 1.32 -0.18 17.33
CA ILE A 86 0.84 -1.29 16.48
C ILE A 86 1.09 -1.00 14.99
N VAL A 87 0.86 0.23 14.53
CA VAL A 87 1.10 0.61 13.13
C VAL A 87 2.59 0.48 12.78
N LEU A 88 3.48 0.90 13.65
CA LEU A 88 4.93 0.79 13.48
C LEU A 88 5.40 -0.68 13.54
N ASP A 89 5.13 -1.37 14.64
CA ASP A 89 5.62 -2.72 14.90
C ASP A 89 5.12 -3.72 13.84
N SER A 90 3.84 -3.62 13.45
CA SER A 90 3.27 -4.50 12.42
C SER A 90 3.97 -4.39 11.04
N ARG A 91 4.76 -3.37 10.81
CA ARG A 91 5.57 -3.18 9.62
C ARG A 91 7.03 -3.56 9.86
N VAL A 92 7.62 -2.97 10.87
CA VAL A 92 9.05 -3.12 11.15
C VAL A 92 9.37 -4.55 11.59
N ASP A 93 8.67 -5.07 12.61
CA ASP A 93 8.97 -6.41 13.13
C ASP A 93 8.59 -7.51 12.13
N THR A 94 7.48 -7.32 11.42
CA THR A 94 7.07 -8.24 10.35
C THR A 94 8.10 -8.28 9.22
N THR A 95 8.64 -7.13 8.82
CA THR A 95 9.64 -7.04 7.76
C THR A 95 10.98 -7.62 8.22
N ARG A 96 11.41 -7.35 9.45
CA ARG A 96 12.63 -7.95 10.02
C ARG A 96 12.54 -9.47 10.05
N LEU A 97 11.46 -10.03 10.59
CA LEU A 97 11.24 -11.49 10.61
C LEU A 97 11.30 -12.09 9.21
N LEU A 98 10.65 -11.43 8.22
CA LEU A 98 10.69 -11.87 6.83
C LEU A 98 12.11 -11.85 6.28
N VAL A 99 12.83 -10.74 6.43
CA VAL A 99 14.20 -10.55 5.92
C VAL A 99 15.17 -11.55 6.54
N GLU A 100 15.09 -11.78 7.85
CA GLU A 100 15.88 -12.79 8.55
C GLU A 100 15.61 -14.18 7.97
N ALA A 101 14.34 -14.56 7.83
CA ALA A 101 13.94 -15.84 7.29
C ALA A 101 14.39 -16.04 5.83
N LEU A 102 14.20 -15.05 4.97
CA LEU A 102 14.64 -15.09 3.57
C LEU A 102 16.16 -15.19 3.46
N GLY A 103 16.89 -14.55 4.38
CA GLY A 103 18.36 -14.61 4.42
C GLY A 103 18.94 -15.96 4.80
N THR A 104 18.12 -16.92 5.25
CA THR A 104 18.54 -18.31 5.57
C THR A 104 18.29 -19.31 4.44
N LEU A 105 17.59 -18.90 3.39
CA LEU A 105 17.22 -19.79 2.30
C LEU A 105 18.44 -20.24 1.47
N PRO A 106 18.56 -21.54 1.17
CA PRO A 106 19.74 -22.09 0.47
C PRO A 106 19.88 -21.56 -0.97
N ASN A 107 18.76 -21.30 -1.65
CA ASN A 107 18.76 -20.74 -3.00
C ASN A 107 18.50 -19.21 -3.00
N GLY A 108 18.45 -18.60 -1.81
CA GLY A 108 18.29 -17.16 -1.66
C GLY A 108 16.93 -16.61 -2.11
N THR A 109 16.89 -15.29 -2.18
CA THR A 109 15.79 -14.49 -2.73
C THR A 109 16.41 -13.45 -3.66
N SER A 110 15.99 -13.41 -4.92
CA SER A 110 16.62 -12.51 -5.90
C SER A 110 16.10 -11.07 -5.79
N TYR A 111 14.82 -10.92 -5.45
CA TYR A 111 14.15 -9.61 -5.39
C TYR A 111 13.17 -9.50 -4.22
N LEU A 112 13.21 -8.38 -3.48
CA LEU A 112 12.24 -8.03 -2.45
C LEU A 112 11.56 -6.71 -2.81
N ALA A 113 10.27 -6.76 -3.13
CA ALA A 113 9.41 -5.60 -3.20
C ALA A 113 8.76 -5.36 -1.82
N SER A 114 9.34 -4.49 -1.02
CA SER A 114 8.83 -4.17 0.32
C SER A 114 7.86 -3.00 0.28
N GLY A 115 6.71 -3.16 0.91
CA GLY A 115 5.75 -2.07 1.07
C GLY A 115 6.37 -0.87 1.78
N SER A 116 5.92 0.31 1.37
CA SER A 116 6.13 1.62 1.94
C SER A 116 4.90 2.48 1.61
N ALA A 117 4.93 3.77 1.81
CA ALA A 117 3.84 4.66 1.43
C ALA A 117 4.36 6.07 1.11
N ILE A 118 3.61 6.82 0.31
CA ILE A 118 3.89 8.25 0.04
C ILE A 118 3.89 9.10 1.31
N GLY A 119 3.32 8.60 2.41
CA GLY A 119 3.42 9.22 3.74
C GLY A 119 4.86 9.51 4.19
N ILE A 120 5.86 8.85 3.60
CA ILE A 120 7.28 9.11 3.86
C ILE A 120 7.70 10.55 3.56
N TYR A 121 6.99 11.24 2.67
CA TYR A 121 7.27 12.64 2.32
C TYR A 121 6.67 13.65 3.30
N GLY A 122 5.86 13.20 4.27
CA GLY A 122 5.16 14.06 5.23
C GLY A 122 3.77 14.49 4.75
N ALA A 123 2.97 15.03 5.69
CA ALA A 123 1.55 15.27 5.50
C ALA A 123 1.19 16.52 4.69
N HIS A 124 2.09 17.50 4.58
CA HIS A 124 1.81 18.80 3.95
C HIS A 124 2.91 19.18 2.98
N ARG A 125 2.80 18.71 1.74
CA ARG A 125 3.67 19.08 0.63
C ARG A 125 2.89 19.88 -0.40
N GLY A 126 3.25 21.15 -0.57
CA GLY A 126 2.64 22.04 -1.56
C GLY A 126 3.13 21.76 -2.98
N GLU A 127 4.42 21.39 -3.12
CA GLU A 127 5.06 21.16 -4.40
C GLU A 127 5.13 19.68 -4.76
N PRO A 128 5.20 19.32 -6.05
CA PRO A 128 5.41 17.95 -6.50
C PRO A 128 6.71 17.37 -5.93
N VAL A 129 6.65 16.12 -5.45
CA VAL A 129 7.80 15.39 -4.92
C VAL A 129 7.97 14.07 -5.65
N ASP A 130 9.21 13.72 -5.99
CA ASP A 130 9.58 12.43 -6.56
C ASP A 130 10.36 11.57 -5.55
N GLU A 131 10.90 10.44 -6.01
CA GLU A 131 11.63 9.48 -5.17
C GLU A 131 12.93 10.06 -4.58
N GLY A 132 13.49 11.10 -5.14
CA GLY A 132 14.69 11.80 -4.65
C GLY A 132 14.40 12.91 -3.65
N ALA A 133 13.13 13.22 -3.37
CA ALA A 133 12.77 14.33 -2.49
C ALA A 133 13.15 14.07 -1.02
N THR A 134 13.38 15.17 -0.29
CA THR A 134 13.62 15.13 1.16
C THR A 134 12.44 14.48 1.89
N LEU A 135 12.73 13.56 2.79
CA LEU A 135 11.73 12.83 3.58
C LEU A 135 11.10 13.73 4.66
N GLY A 136 9.85 13.43 5.00
CA GLY A 136 9.14 14.10 6.08
C GLY A 136 9.65 13.76 7.48
N SER A 137 9.07 14.42 8.49
CA SER A 137 9.44 14.23 9.90
C SER A 137 8.22 14.03 10.81
N ASP A 138 7.05 13.75 10.23
CA ASP A 138 5.86 13.39 10.99
C ASP A 138 5.79 11.87 11.28
N PHE A 139 4.79 11.46 12.06
CA PHE A 139 4.63 10.07 12.49
C PHE A 139 4.62 9.08 11.31
N LEU A 140 3.89 9.37 10.23
CA LEU A 140 3.84 8.44 9.09
C LEU A 140 5.16 8.39 8.33
N ALA A 141 5.84 9.52 8.22
CA ALA A 141 7.17 9.56 7.62
C ALA A 141 8.17 8.72 8.42
N ASP A 142 8.12 8.80 9.76
CA ASP A 142 8.99 8.00 10.62
C ASP A 142 8.67 6.50 10.54
N VAL A 143 7.38 6.14 10.47
CA VAL A 143 6.95 4.74 10.23
C VAL A 143 7.49 4.23 8.91
N CYS A 144 7.36 4.99 7.81
CA CYS A 144 7.84 4.56 6.49
C CYS A 144 9.37 4.44 6.44
N LYS A 145 10.10 5.39 7.03
CA LYS A 145 11.57 5.32 7.14
C LYS A 145 12.03 4.07 7.89
N ALA A 146 11.42 3.76 9.02
CA ALA A 146 11.73 2.57 9.79
C ALA A 146 11.37 1.29 9.03
N TRP A 147 10.27 1.32 8.27
CA TRP A 147 9.84 0.18 7.44
C TRP A 147 10.81 -0.09 6.29
N GLU A 148 11.20 0.95 5.53
CA GLU A 148 12.20 0.85 4.46
C GLU A 148 13.55 0.34 5.01
N ALA A 149 14.00 0.89 6.14
CA ALA A 149 15.24 0.45 6.81
C ALA A 149 15.19 -1.03 7.24
N ALA A 150 14.03 -1.55 7.65
CA ALA A 150 13.88 -2.96 8.05
C ALA A 150 14.03 -3.95 6.87
N ALA A 151 13.76 -3.52 5.64
CA ALA A 151 13.91 -4.35 4.44
C ALA A 151 15.35 -4.39 3.90
N GLN A 152 16.12 -3.33 4.15
CA GLN A 152 17.43 -3.11 3.55
C GLN A 152 18.48 -4.21 3.84
N PRO A 153 18.51 -4.89 5.02
CA PRO A 153 19.52 -5.92 5.28
C PRO A 153 19.51 -7.09 4.30
N LEU A 154 18.40 -7.36 3.58
CA LEU A 154 18.37 -8.41 2.58
C LEU A 154 19.27 -8.10 1.37
N ALA A 155 19.55 -6.83 1.08
CA ALA A 155 20.46 -6.42 0.03
C ALA A 155 21.90 -6.94 0.29
N SER A 156 22.34 -6.97 1.55
CA SER A 156 23.66 -7.54 1.91
C SER A 156 23.76 -9.05 1.69
N LYS A 157 22.63 -9.72 1.46
CA LYS A 157 22.54 -11.15 1.10
C LYS A 157 22.42 -11.39 -0.41
N GLY A 158 22.56 -10.32 -1.22
CA GLY A 158 22.55 -10.39 -2.68
C GLY A 158 21.18 -10.19 -3.34
N ALA A 159 20.13 -9.91 -2.58
CA ALA A 159 18.83 -9.56 -3.15
C ALA A 159 18.79 -8.08 -3.59
N LYS A 160 18.10 -7.80 -4.69
CA LYS A 160 17.69 -6.43 -4.99
C LYS A 160 16.47 -6.06 -4.15
N VAL A 161 16.45 -4.86 -3.58
CA VAL A 161 15.37 -4.41 -2.70
C VAL A 161 14.74 -3.15 -3.26
N SER A 162 13.41 -3.16 -3.39
CA SER A 162 12.62 -1.97 -3.70
C SER A 162 11.67 -1.60 -2.56
N HIS A 163 11.34 -0.32 -2.49
CA HIS A 163 10.39 0.25 -1.52
C HIS A 163 9.19 0.81 -2.28
N LEU A 164 8.07 0.09 -2.19
CA LEU A 164 6.82 0.44 -2.88
C LEU A 164 6.12 1.58 -2.11
N ARG A 165 6.42 2.83 -2.45
CA ARG A 165 5.80 4.02 -1.86
C ARG A 165 4.41 4.23 -2.43
N THR A 166 3.48 3.40 -1.95
CA THR A 166 2.11 3.35 -2.42
C THR A 166 1.34 4.64 -2.09
N GLY A 167 0.66 5.19 -3.08
CA GLY A 167 -0.28 6.28 -2.97
C GLY A 167 -1.64 5.85 -2.41
N ILE A 168 -2.68 6.62 -2.71
CA ILE A 168 -4.04 6.27 -2.29
C ILE A 168 -4.65 5.31 -3.31
N VAL A 169 -4.65 4.01 -2.97
CA VAL A 169 -5.22 2.99 -3.86
C VAL A 169 -6.74 3.07 -3.86
N MET A 170 -7.31 3.34 -5.02
CA MET A 170 -8.75 3.46 -5.23
C MET A 170 -9.38 2.10 -5.54
N SER A 171 -10.18 1.58 -4.59
CA SER A 171 -10.91 0.33 -4.74
C SER A 171 -12.14 0.32 -3.82
N ALA A 172 -13.28 -0.13 -4.32
CA ALA A 172 -14.46 -0.38 -3.50
C ALA A 172 -14.27 -1.55 -2.53
N GLY A 173 -13.34 -2.46 -2.81
CA GLY A 173 -13.00 -3.60 -1.96
C GLY A 173 -12.14 -3.24 -0.74
N GLY A 174 -11.48 -2.05 -0.72
CA GLY A 174 -10.55 -1.69 0.34
C GLY A 174 -10.20 -0.21 0.43
N GLY A 175 -9.34 0.11 1.40
CA GLY A 175 -8.80 1.47 1.54
C GLY A 175 -9.84 2.54 1.90
N VAL A 176 -9.52 3.78 1.52
CA VAL A 176 -10.33 4.96 1.84
C VAL A 176 -11.69 4.94 1.13
N LEU A 177 -11.73 4.48 -0.12
CA LEU A 177 -12.96 4.47 -0.92
C LEU A 177 -14.01 3.54 -0.33
N LYS A 178 -13.63 2.33 0.12
CA LYS A 178 -14.55 1.39 0.78
C LYS A 178 -15.30 2.04 1.95
N ARG A 179 -14.62 2.90 2.72
CA ARG A 179 -15.21 3.58 3.89
C ARG A 179 -16.13 4.73 3.50
N GLN A 180 -15.79 5.44 2.43
CA GLN A 180 -16.58 6.59 1.98
C GLN A 180 -17.78 6.18 1.13
N LEU A 181 -17.68 5.09 0.39
CA LEU A 181 -18.65 4.65 -0.59
C LEU A 181 -20.09 4.52 -0.04
N PRO A 182 -20.35 3.97 1.16
CA PRO A 182 -21.70 3.94 1.73
C PRO A 182 -22.30 5.34 1.89
N LEU A 183 -21.52 6.31 2.40
CA LEU A 183 -21.99 7.69 2.57
C LEU A 183 -22.36 8.32 1.24
N PHE A 184 -21.54 8.14 0.22
CA PHE A 184 -21.83 8.63 -1.14
C PHE A 184 -23.06 7.96 -1.76
N ARG A 185 -23.24 6.65 -1.59
CA ARG A 185 -24.41 5.91 -2.07
C ARG A 185 -25.73 6.43 -1.47
N TYR A 186 -25.70 6.88 -0.22
CA TYR A 186 -26.85 7.52 0.44
C TYR A 186 -26.98 9.03 0.20
N GLY A 187 -26.11 9.62 -0.63
CA GLY A 187 -26.13 11.07 -0.89
C GLY A 187 -25.60 11.93 0.27
N LEU A 188 -24.97 11.30 1.25
CA LEU A 188 -24.35 11.94 2.42
C LEU A 188 -22.86 12.20 2.26
N GLY A 189 -22.29 11.87 1.08
CA GLY A 189 -20.91 12.17 0.74
C GLY A 189 -20.66 13.67 0.63
N GLY A 190 -19.42 14.08 0.88
CA GLY A 190 -19.03 15.48 0.77
C GLY A 190 -17.53 15.69 0.82
N LYS A 191 -17.07 16.84 0.37
CA LYS A 191 -15.66 17.21 0.45
C LYS A 191 -15.23 17.35 1.92
N LEU A 192 -14.00 16.93 2.20
CA LEU A 192 -13.42 17.01 3.52
C LEU A 192 -12.81 18.40 3.73
N SER A 193 -13.25 19.12 4.76
CA SER A 193 -12.83 20.49 5.03
C SER A 193 -13.10 21.42 3.82
N ASN A 194 -12.11 22.16 3.36
CA ASN A 194 -12.20 22.99 2.16
C ASN A 194 -12.05 22.20 0.85
N GLY A 195 -11.57 20.93 0.92
CA GLY A 195 -11.37 20.05 -0.23
C GLY A 195 -10.14 20.35 -1.07
N GLN A 196 -9.24 21.22 -0.61
CA GLN A 196 -8.06 21.63 -1.38
C GLN A 196 -6.86 20.69 -1.22
N GLN A 197 -6.89 19.76 -0.25
CA GLN A 197 -5.81 18.79 -0.08
C GLN A 197 -5.67 17.91 -1.32
N VAL A 198 -4.43 17.79 -1.79
CA VAL A 198 -4.05 16.95 -2.94
C VAL A 198 -3.92 15.50 -2.50
N MET A 199 -4.49 14.63 -3.27
CA MET A 199 -4.51 13.18 -3.10
C MET A 199 -3.79 12.54 -4.28
N SER A 200 -2.63 11.92 -4.04
CA SER A 200 -1.94 11.14 -5.06
C SER A 200 -2.56 9.75 -5.14
N ALA A 201 -3.37 9.54 -6.17
CA ALA A 201 -4.20 8.37 -6.35
C ALA A 201 -3.62 7.38 -7.38
N ILE A 202 -3.91 6.11 -7.17
CA ILE A 202 -3.65 5.03 -8.13
C ILE A 202 -4.84 4.06 -8.11
N SER A 203 -5.15 3.46 -9.25
CA SER A 203 -6.13 2.36 -9.29
C SER A 203 -5.53 1.07 -8.75
N LEU A 204 -6.37 0.16 -8.24
CA LEU A 204 -5.91 -1.17 -7.82
C LEU A 204 -5.29 -1.95 -8.99
N VAL A 205 -5.78 -1.74 -10.22
CA VAL A 205 -5.23 -2.37 -11.42
C VAL A 205 -3.79 -1.91 -11.66
N ASP A 206 -3.56 -0.60 -11.66
CA ASP A 206 -2.23 -0.07 -11.92
C ASP A 206 -1.27 -0.27 -10.74
N GLU A 207 -1.78 -0.32 -9.50
CA GLU A 207 -0.98 -0.73 -8.34
C GLU A 207 -0.40 -2.14 -8.53
N VAL A 208 -1.24 -3.11 -8.89
CA VAL A 208 -0.79 -4.49 -9.15
C VAL A 208 0.14 -4.54 -10.37
N ARG A 209 -0.18 -3.84 -11.46
CA ARG A 209 0.69 -3.78 -12.64
C ARG A 209 2.06 -3.19 -12.33
N ALA A 210 2.11 -2.14 -11.52
CA ALA A 210 3.36 -1.50 -11.12
C ALA A 210 4.21 -2.42 -10.22
N ILE A 211 3.58 -3.17 -9.31
CA ILE A 211 4.28 -4.19 -8.51
C ILE A 211 4.87 -5.28 -9.42
N LEU A 212 4.09 -5.82 -10.36
CA LEU A 212 4.56 -6.83 -11.31
C LEU A 212 5.69 -6.28 -12.19
N TRP A 213 5.55 -5.04 -12.68
CA TRP A 213 6.60 -4.35 -13.44
C TRP A 213 7.90 -4.21 -12.67
N SER A 214 7.82 -3.84 -11.39
CA SER A 214 9.01 -3.71 -10.55
C SER A 214 9.73 -5.04 -10.34
N ILE A 215 8.99 -6.15 -10.24
CA ILE A 215 9.54 -7.50 -10.16
C ILE A 215 10.24 -7.88 -11.48
N ASP A 216 9.55 -7.71 -12.60
CA ASP A 216 10.03 -8.13 -13.92
C ASP A 216 11.28 -7.36 -14.36
N HIS A 217 11.39 -6.08 -13.97
CA HIS A 217 12.53 -5.22 -14.27
C HIS A 217 13.54 -5.12 -13.11
N GLN A 218 13.26 -5.79 -12.00
CA GLN A 218 14.10 -5.77 -10.79
C GLN A 218 14.54 -4.36 -10.39
N ILE A 219 13.59 -3.43 -10.35
CA ILE A 219 13.85 -2.00 -10.03
C ILE A 219 14.26 -1.89 -8.56
N GLU A 220 15.42 -1.31 -8.29
CA GLU A 220 15.94 -1.13 -6.94
C GLU A 220 15.60 0.24 -6.36
N GLY A 221 15.58 0.33 -5.02
CA GLY A 221 15.36 1.58 -4.31
C GLY A 221 13.87 1.98 -4.20
N PRO A 222 13.60 3.25 -3.92
CA PRO A 222 12.24 3.74 -3.76
C PRO A 222 11.50 3.85 -5.11
N ILE A 223 10.23 3.48 -5.10
CA ILE A 223 9.34 3.53 -6.27
C ILE A 223 8.01 4.15 -5.83
N ASN A 224 7.65 5.30 -6.34
CA ASN A 224 6.35 5.91 -6.11
C ASN A 224 5.26 5.23 -6.95
N LEU A 225 4.24 4.71 -6.29
CA LEU A 225 3.06 4.11 -6.92
C LEU A 225 1.90 5.12 -6.85
N ALA A 226 1.96 6.13 -7.74
CA ALA A 226 0.98 7.21 -7.85
C ALA A 226 0.77 7.56 -9.32
N ALA A 227 -0.47 7.47 -9.79
CA ALA A 227 -0.81 7.71 -11.20
C ALA A 227 -1.22 9.15 -11.47
N LEU A 228 -1.97 9.73 -10.52
CA LEU A 228 -2.66 11.01 -10.70
C LEU A 228 -2.78 11.76 -9.36
N ASP A 229 -2.55 13.06 -9.41
CA ASP A 229 -2.80 13.99 -8.30
C ASP A 229 -4.12 14.74 -8.53
N VAL A 230 -5.00 14.69 -7.54
CA VAL A 230 -6.31 15.34 -7.59
C VAL A 230 -6.62 15.98 -6.25
N THR A 231 -7.36 17.07 -6.25
CA THR A 231 -7.91 17.62 -5.01
C THR A 231 -9.04 16.74 -4.46
N ASN A 232 -9.22 16.75 -3.16
CA ASN A 232 -10.37 16.06 -2.56
C ASN A 232 -11.72 16.57 -3.10
N ALA A 233 -11.80 17.86 -3.47
CA ALA A 233 -13.01 18.43 -4.07
C ALA A 233 -13.29 17.82 -5.46
N GLU A 234 -12.27 17.68 -6.31
CA GLU A 234 -12.39 17.04 -7.62
C GLU A 234 -12.78 15.57 -7.49
N PHE A 235 -12.10 14.83 -6.59
CA PHE A 235 -12.44 13.44 -6.28
C PHE A 235 -13.90 13.31 -5.81
N THR A 236 -14.33 14.15 -4.86
CA THR A 236 -15.70 14.15 -4.34
C THR A 236 -16.72 14.38 -5.45
N SER A 237 -16.48 15.38 -6.31
CA SER A 237 -17.36 15.69 -7.43
C SER A 237 -17.43 14.57 -8.47
N ALA A 238 -16.29 13.95 -8.78
CA ALA A 238 -16.22 12.86 -9.73
C ALA A 238 -16.92 11.60 -9.21
N LEU A 239 -16.71 11.24 -7.93
CA LEU A 239 -17.36 10.10 -7.29
C LEU A 239 -18.88 10.30 -7.19
N ALA A 240 -19.34 11.51 -6.82
CA ALA A 240 -20.75 11.85 -6.76
C ALA A 240 -21.44 11.71 -8.14
N ARG A 241 -20.79 12.20 -9.20
CA ARG A 241 -21.27 12.05 -10.59
C ARG A 241 -21.34 10.59 -11.02
N ALA A 242 -20.30 9.80 -10.74
CA ALA A 242 -20.26 8.37 -11.10
C ALA A 242 -21.39 7.59 -10.40
N LEU A 243 -21.70 7.93 -9.17
CA LEU A 243 -22.77 7.29 -8.40
C LEU A 243 -24.16 7.91 -8.65
N ARG A 244 -24.25 9.01 -9.41
CA ARG A 244 -25.47 9.79 -9.62
C ARG A 244 -26.14 10.21 -8.31
N ARG A 245 -25.33 10.68 -7.36
CA ARG A 245 -25.76 11.11 -6.03
C ARG A 245 -25.23 12.50 -5.72
N PRO A 246 -25.98 13.32 -4.96
CA PRO A 246 -25.48 14.62 -4.52
C PRO A 246 -24.32 14.45 -3.53
N ALA A 247 -23.39 15.41 -3.50
CA ALA A 247 -22.33 15.53 -2.50
C ALA A 247 -22.18 17.00 -2.11
N LEU A 248 -23.24 17.55 -1.51
CA LEU A 248 -23.41 19.01 -1.32
C LEU A 248 -22.84 19.49 0.01
N ALA A 249 -22.88 18.67 1.06
CA ALA A 249 -22.49 19.09 2.40
C ALA A 249 -20.99 18.80 2.67
N PRO A 250 -20.16 19.83 2.87
CA PRO A 250 -18.78 19.61 3.28
C PRO A 250 -18.73 19.00 4.68
N VAL A 251 -17.77 18.10 4.93
CA VAL A 251 -17.51 17.56 6.26
C VAL A 251 -16.50 18.48 6.96
N PRO A 252 -16.89 19.26 7.98
CA PRO A 252 -15.99 20.21 8.62
C PRO A 252 -14.80 19.51 9.30
N ALA A 253 -13.63 20.14 9.29
CA ALA A 253 -12.42 19.58 9.91
C ALA A 253 -12.61 19.27 11.41
N PHE A 254 -13.40 20.07 12.15
CA PHE A 254 -13.67 19.82 13.56
C PHE A 254 -14.46 18.51 13.77
N ALA A 255 -15.42 18.21 12.89
CA ALA A 255 -16.18 16.96 12.95
C ALA A 255 -15.29 15.75 12.67
N LEU A 256 -14.38 15.84 11.69
CA LEU A 256 -13.37 14.83 11.45
C LEU A 256 -12.47 14.59 12.67
N ARG A 257 -12.00 15.68 13.31
CA ARG A 257 -11.17 15.58 14.53
C ARG A 257 -11.93 14.94 15.68
N LEU A 258 -13.21 15.25 15.84
CA LEU A 258 -14.06 14.67 16.88
C LEU A 258 -14.23 13.15 16.68
N VAL A 259 -14.42 12.70 15.43
CA VAL A 259 -14.67 11.29 15.11
C VAL A 259 -13.37 10.49 15.02
N LEU A 260 -12.34 11.01 14.35
CA LEU A 260 -11.12 10.28 14.01
C LEU A 260 -9.93 10.63 14.93
N GLY A 261 -10.02 11.70 15.68
CA GLY A 261 -8.93 12.26 16.47
C GLY A 261 -8.10 13.27 15.67
N THR A 262 -7.41 14.16 16.37
CA THR A 262 -6.70 15.30 15.76
C THR A 262 -5.52 14.83 14.91
N GLU A 263 -4.71 13.90 15.40
CA GLU A 263 -3.50 13.45 14.72
C GLU A 263 -3.80 12.67 13.44
N LEU A 264 -4.72 11.69 13.48
CA LEU A 264 -5.11 10.95 12.29
C LEU A 264 -5.74 11.88 11.24
N THR A 265 -6.57 12.84 11.69
CA THR A 265 -7.18 13.81 10.78
C THR A 265 -6.12 14.66 10.09
N ALA A 266 -5.16 15.21 10.80
CA ALA A 266 -4.11 16.07 10.23
C ALA A 266 -3.09 15.27 9.42
N GLY A 267 -2.60 14.15 9.96
CA GLY A 267 -1.50 13.39 9.38
C GLY A 267 -1.86 12.47 8.21
N ALA A 268 -3.16 12.12 8.06
CA ALA A 268 -3.59 11.23 7.00
C ALA A 268 -4.81 11.73 6.22
N VAL A 269 -5.90 12.13 6.91
CA VAL A 269 -7.18 12.43 6.24
C VAL A 269 -7.16 13.77 5.51
N LEU A 270 -6.52 14.78 6.09
CA LEU A 270 -6.33 16.11 5.52
C LEU A 270 -4.87 16.35 5.03
N ALA A 271 -4.08 15.30 4.97
CA ALA A 271 -2.75 15.35 4.37
C ALA A 271 -2.85 15.76 2.89
N SER A 272 -1.93 16.59 2.46
CA SER A 272 -1.83 17.05 1.07
C SER A 272 -0.48 16.60 0.51
N GLN A 273 -0.50 15.68 -0.44
CA GLN A 273 0.68 15.08 -1.03
C GLN A 273 0.54 15.07 -2.55
N ASN A 274 1.48 15.69 -3.22
CA ASN A 274 1.58 15.76 -4.68
C ASN A 274 2.81 14.93 -5.09
N VAL A 275 2.59 13.68 -5.51
CA VAL A 275 3.68 12.70 -5.66
C VAL A 275 3.81 12.24 -7.11
N VAL A 276 4.99 12.45 -7.67
CA VAL A 276 5.33 12.04 -9.04
C VAL A 276 6.01 10.67 -9.02
N ALA A 277 5.50 9.73 -9.80
CA ALA A 277 6.13 8.42 -10.02
C ALA A 277 7.22 8.53 -11.11
N ARG A 278 8.36 9.14 -10.78
CA ARG A 278 9.45 9.37 -11.74
C ARG A 278 10.11 8.06 -12.13
N VAL A 279 10.51 7.25 -11.16
CA VAL A 279 11.23 5.98 -11.39
C VAL A 279 10.41 5.02 -12.27
N LEU A 280 9.11 4.86 -12.02
CA LEU A 280 8.25 4.02 -12.87
C LEU A 280 8.19 4.54 -14.30
N ARG A 281 7.98 5.84 -14.49
CA ARG A 281 7.89 6.44 -15.84
C ARG A 281 9.20 6.33 -16.61
N GLU A 282 10.33 6.59 -15.96
CA GLU A 282 11.67 6.45 -16.56
C GLU A 282 12.01 4.99 -16.90
N SER A 283 11.45 4.01 -16.15
CA SER A 283 11.59 2.59 -16.47
C SER A 283 10.73 2.12 -17.64
N GLY A 284 9.89 3.00 -18.22
CA GLY A 284 8.99 2.69 -19.35
C GLY A 284 7.60 2.22 -18.94
N PHE A 285 7.25 2.25 -17.63
CA PHE A 285 5.90 1.91 -17.17
C PHE A 285 4.87 2.96 -17.60
N THR A 286 3.74 2.50 -18.10
CA THR A 286 2.60 3.35 -18.46
C THR A 286 1.37 2.96 -17.63
N PHE A 287 0.79 3.96 -16.95
CA PHE A 287 -0.48 3.78 -16.24
C PHE A 287 -1.62 3.57 -17.23
N SER A 288 -2.42 2.53 -17.00
CA SER A 288 -3.58 2.23 -17.85
C SER A 288 -4.78 3.12 -17.49
N GLN A 289 -4.80 3.66 -16.30
CA GLN A 289 -5.82 4.54 -15.76
C GLN A 289 -5.14 5.81 -15.24
N SER A 290 -4.97 6.78 -16.13
CA SER A 290 -4.22 8.01 -15.86
C SER A 290 -5.11 9.23 -15.63
N ASP A 291 -6.43 9.06 -15.62
CA ASP A 291 -7.40 10.12 -15.31
C ASP A 291 -8.36 9.67 -14.20
N LEU A 292 -8.94 10.65 -13.51
CA LEU A 292 -9.79 10.43 -12.34
C LEU A 292 -11.05 9.62 -12.66
N ARG A 293 -11.61 9.79 -13.86
CA ARG A 293 -12.82 9.08 -14.25
C ARG A 293 -12.53 7.59 -14.43
N SER A 294 -11.48 7.23 -15.16
CA SER A 294 -11.08 5.83 -15.39
C SER A 294 -10.72 5.13 -14.08
N ILE A 295 -10.04 5.83 -13.14
CA ILE A 295 -9.73 5.30 -11.81
C ILE A 295 -11.01 5.01 -11.02
N ILE A 296 -11.99 5.93 -10.99
CA ILE A 296 -13.25 5.75 -10.26
C ILE A 296 -14.11 4.65 -10.89
N GLU A 297 -14.25 4.63 -12.22
CA GLU A 297 -15.01 3.59 -12.93
C GLU A 297 -14.43 2.20 -12.64
N SER A 298 -13.11 2.05 -12.71
CA SER A 298 -12.42 0.81 -12.35
C SER A 298 -12.63 0.42 -10.88
N ALA A 299 -12.57 1.38 -9.98
CA ALA A 299 -12.77 1.13 -8.54
C ALA A 299 -14.20 0.65 -8.22
N LEU A 300 -15.20 1.15 -8.96
CA LEU A 300 -16.62 0.80 -8.77
C LEU A 300 -17.01 -0.51 -9.47
N SER A 301 -16.36 -0.89 -10.57
CA SER A 301 -16.66 -2.13 -11.30
C SER A 301 -16.27 -3.41 -10.54
N ARG A 302 -15.43 -3.30 -9.54
CA ARG A 302 -14.97 -4.40 -8.66
C ARG A 302 -15.65 -4.39 -7.28
N ALA A 303 -16.84 -3.75 -7.17
CA ALA A 303 -17.60 -3.59 -5.92
C ALA A 303 -18.57 -4.76 -5.66
#